data_bc7ef8d89c7071632cbc53af6660a3f6
#
_entry.id   bc7ef8d89c7071632cbc53af6660a3f6
#
_cell.length_a   1.000
_cell.length_b   1.000
_cell.length_c   1.000
_cell.angle_alpha   90.00
_cell.angle_beta   90.00
_cell.angle_gamma   90.00
#
_symmetry.space_group_name_H-M   'P 1'
#
loop_
_entity.id
_entity.type
_entity.pdbx_description
1 polymer ?
#
loop_
_entity_poly.entity_id
_entity_poly.type
_entity_poly.pdbx_seq_one_letter_code
_entity_poly.pdbx_strand_id
1 'polypeptide(L)'
;FNHYLNAEMGEAAPEADAAVYSQKSKHTNYGSVREYFKFCSEGKFTPQFDVVGPVTMSESYAYYGKNRNSSDIDQGNDQMLSEACAKIDSQVDFSKYDSDGDGVVDLVYIIYAGYSESISGNEANCLWPKSGTTTFFRYDEYGKKQGILKCDGKSFSRYGINNELNGKPADTKNGLYQINGIGLFCHEFSHTLGLPDHYPTQSPANTSDNQSPEFWDLMDAGEYTYDGYRPTPYTPWEKMLMGWVAPITLSPT
;
A
#
# COMPACT_ATOMS: atom_id res chain seq x y z
N PHE A 1 -8.78 -9.98 2.35
CA PHE A 1 -8.06 -9.08 1.40
C PHE A 1 -8.04 -9.58 -0.05
N ASN A 2 -8.24 -10.88 -0.33
CA ASN A 2 -8.27 -11.32 -1.72
C ASN A 2 -9.35 -10.60 -2.55
N HIS A 3 -10.57 -10.45 -2.02
CA HIS A 3 -11.64 -9.68 -2.66
C HIS A 3 -11.28 -8.19 -2.81
N TYR A 4 -10.70 -7.58 -1.78
CA TYR A 4 -10.25 -6.19 -1.79
C TYR A 4 -9.22 -5.91 -2.91
N LEU A 5 -8.31 -6.84 -3.14
CA LEU A 5 -7.24 -6.70 -4.13
C LEU A 5 -7.64 -7.15 -5.54
N ASN A 6 -8.37 -8.26 -5.68
CA ASN A 6 -8.49 -9.01 -6.93
C ASN A 6 -9.91 -9.16 -7.48
N ALA A 7 -10.96 -8.76 -6.76
CA ALA A 7 -12.34 -8.97 -7.21
C ALA A 7 -12.60 -8.39 -8.61
N GLU A 8 -13.37 -9.11 -9.41
CA GLU A 8 -13.88 -8.60 -10.68
C GLU A 8 -15.06 -7.66 -10.45
N MET A 9 -15.33 -6.77 -11.41
CA MET A 9 -16.44 -5.82 -11.32
C MET A 9 -17.78 -6.53 -11.08
N GLY A 10 -18.46 -6.16 -10.00
CA GLY A 10 -19.77 -6.73 -9.63
C GLY A 10 -19.70 -8.03 -8.83
N GLU A 11 -18.51 -8.54 -8.53
CA GLU A 11 -18.36 -9.66 -7.61
C GLU A 11 -18.75 -9.24 -6.19
N ALA A 12 -19.59 -10.03 -5.53
CA ALA A 12 -20.04 -9.75 -4.18
C ALA A 12 -18.93 -10.03 -3.16
N ALA A 13 -18.80 -9.13 -2.18
CA ALA A 13 -17.87 -9.37 -1.07
C ALA A 13 -18.26 -10.65 -0.30
N PRO A 14 -17.28 -11.45 0.18
CA PRO A 14 -17.55 -12.62 0.99
C PRO A 14 -18.35 -12.27 2.24
N GLU A 15 -19.29 -13.15 2.62
CA GLU A 15 -20.12 -12.95 3.84
C GLU A 15 -19.26 -12.80 5.11
N ALA A 16 -18.11 -13.49 5.15
CA ALA A 16 -17.14 -13.39 6.25
C ALA A 16 -16.63 -11.94 6.44
N ASP A 17 -16.47 -11.17 5.37
CA ASP A 17 -16.00 -9.78 5.46
C ASP A 17 -17.06 -8.90 6.14
N ALA A 18 -18.35 -9.13 5.86
CA ALA A 18 -19.45 -8.43 6.50
C ALA A 18 -19.56 -8.71 8.01
N ALA A 19 -19.07 -9.87 8.46
CA ALA A 19 -19.04 -10.22 9.89
C ALA A 19 -17.90 -9.51 10.64
N VAL A 20 -16.81 -9.18 9.96
CA VAL A 20 -15.63 -8.52 10.56
C VAL A 20 -15.80 -6.99 10.53
N TYR A 21 -16.18 -6.44 9.37
CA TYR A 21 -16.30 -5.00 9.20
C TYR A 21 -17.72 -4.51 9.53
N SER A 22 -17.79 -3.37 10.17
CA SER A 22 -19.08 -2.80 10.59
C SER A 22 -19.95 -2.46 9.39
N GLN A 23 -21.17 -3.01 9.36
CA GLN A 23 -22.19 -2.66 8.36
C GLN A 23 -22.68 -1.20 8.46
N LYS A 24 -22.26 -0.47 9.50
CA LYS A 24 -22.55 0.97 9.66
C LYS A 24 -21.63 1.83 8.81
N SER A 25 -20.65 1.23 8.13
CA SER A 25 -19.84 1.95 7.16
C SER A 25 -20.73 2.53 6.07
N LYS A 26 -20.64 3.83 5.86
CA LYS A 26 -21.36 4.54 4.81
C LYS A 26 -20.71 4.34 3.44
N HIS A 27 -19.52 3.79 3.41
CA HIS A 27 -18.67 3.70 2.24
C HIS A 27 -18.24 2.26 2.00
N THR A 28 -18.32 1.84 0.75
CA THR A 28 -17.79 0.59 0.24
C THR A 28 -16.86 0.90 -0.91
N ASN A 29 -15.82 0.10 -1.08
CA ASN A 29 -14.94 0.24 -2.23
C ASN A 29 -15.72 0.08 -3.54
N TYR A 30 -15.50 0.97 -4.48
CA TYR A 30 -16.16 0.97 -5.80
C TYR A 30 -15.56 -0.07 -6.76
N GLY A 31 -14.88 -1.03 -6.27
CA GLY A 31 -14.19 -2.08 -6.98
C GLY A 31 -12.97 -2.49 -6.19
N SER A 32 -12.20 -3.40 -6.74
CA SER A 32 -10.92 -3.82 -6.19
C SER A 32 -9.77 -2.94 -6.68
N VAL A 33 -8.59 -3.13 -6.08
CA VAL A 33 -7.34 -2.54 -6.57
C VAL A 33 -7.09 -2.94 -8.03
N ARG A 34 -7.29 -4.23 -8.36
CA ARG A 34 -7.16 -4.76 -9.73
C ARG A 34 -8.06 -4.01 -10.72
N GLU A 35 -9.35 -3.82 -10.39
CA GLU A 35 -10.29 -3.13 -11.26
C GLU A 35 -9.95 -1.65 -11.43
N TYR A 36 -9.42 -1.00 -10.40
CA TYR A 36 -8.91 0.36 -10.50
C TYR A 36 -7.81 0.48 -11.56
N PHE A 37 -6.78 -0.37 -11.49
CA PHE A 37 -5.68 -0.33 -12.47
C PHE A 37 -6.11 -0.77 -13.87
N LYS A 38 -6.97 -1.76 -13.98
CA LYS A 38 -7.57 -2.20 -15.25
C LYS A 38 -8.34 -1.05 -15.91
N PHE A 39 -9.13 -0.29 -15.13
CA PHE A 39 -9.84 0.89 -15.61
C PHE A 39 -8.87 2.00 -16.04
N CYS A 40 -7.92 2.39 -15.20
CA CYS A 40 -6.95 3.45 -15.48
C CYS A 40 -6.12 3.16 -16.75
N SER A 41 -5.74 1.90 -16.95
CA SER A 41 -4.88 1.46 -18.06
C SER A 41 -5.65 1.09 -19.33
N GLU A 42 -6.97 1.22 -19.34
CA GLU A 42 -7.82 0.72 -20.44
C GLU A 42 -7.60 -0.77 -20.72
N GLY A 43 -7.42 -1.55 -19.65
CA GLY A 43 -7.20 -3.00 -19.68
C GLY A 43 -5.77 -3.44 -20.00
N LYS A 44 -4.82 -2.53 -20.19
CA LYS A 44 -3.42 -2.87 -20.51
C LYS A 44 -2.62 -3.34 -19.31
N PHE A 45 -3.03 -2.94 -18.11
CA PHE A 45 -2.42 -3.39 -16.86
C PHE A 45 -3.51 -3.90 -15.91
N THR A 46 -3.45 -5.18 -15.62
CA THR A 46 -4.41 -5.87 -14.76
C THR A 46 -3.63 -6.68 -13.72
N PRO A 47 -3.19 -6.04 -12.62
CA PRO A 47 -2.39 -6.72 -11.61
C PRO A 47 -3.15 -7.87 -10.96
N GLN A 48 -2.43 -8.91 -10.58
CA GLN A 48 -2.93 -10.04 -9.81
C GLN A 48 -2.09 -10.16 -8.56
N PHE A 49 -2.74 -10.23 -7.40
CA PHE A 49 -2.09 -10.30 -6.11
C PHE A 49 -2.29 -11.67 -5.48
N ASP A 50 -1.22 -12.32 -5.09
CA ASP A 50 -1.29 -13.53 -4.26
C ASP A 50 -1.32 -13.12 -2.79
N VAL A 51 -2.41 -13.45 -2.10
CA VAL A 51 -2.65 -13.06 -0.71
C VAL A 51 -2.36 -14.25 0.20
N VAL A 52 -1.39 -14.10 1.07
CA VAL A 52 -0.97 -15.11 2.05
C VAL A 52 -1.03 -14.60 3.47
N GLY A 53 -1.20 -15.50 4.40
CA GLY A 53 -1.33 -15.19 5.83
C GLY A 53 -2.73 -15.51 6.38
N PRO A 54 -3.12 -14.94 7.53
CA PRO A 54 -2.43 -13.91 8.29
C PRO A 54 -1.17 -14.42 9.01
N VAL A 55 -0.23 -13.51 9.27
CA VAL A 55 1.00 -13.79 10.02
C VAL A 55 0.96 -13.05 11.35
N THR A 56 1.13 -13.77 12.44
CA THR A 56 1.29 -13.16 13.77
C THR A 56 2.74 -12.77 13.99
N MET A 57 2.96 -11.46 14.14
CA MET A 57 4.28 -10.89 14.38
C MET A 57 4.74 -11.10 15.81
N SER A 58 6.05 -11.09 16.06
CA SER A 58 6.65 -11.28 17.38
C SER A 58 6.40 -10.11 18.32
N GLU A 59 6.30 -8.90 17.77
CA GLU A 59 6.09 -7.67 18.50
C GLU A 59 4.77 -7.01 18.10
N SER A 60 4.33 -6.04 18.89
CA SER A 60 3.13 -5.26 18.57
C SER A 60 3.38 -4.27 17.43
N TYR A 61 2.30 -3.85 16.74
CA TYR A 61 2.46 -2.84 15.71
C TYR A 61 3.01 -1.51 16.23
N ALA A 62 2.76 -1.18 17.51
CA ALA A 62 3.36 -0.04 18.19
C ALA A 62 4.88 -0.15 18.38
N TYR A 63 5.42 -1.36 18.46
CA TYR A 63 6.86 -1.59 18.46
C TYR A 63 7.46 -1.28 17.08
N TYR A 64 6.84 -1.78 16.01
CA TYR A 64 7.31 -1.56 14.65
C TYR A 64 7.10 -0.12 14.17
N GLY A 65 6.00 0.51 14.58
CA GLY A 65 5.64 1.90 14.22
C GLY A 65 6.22 2.96 15.16
N LYS A 66 7.14 2.61 16.07
CA LYS A 66 7.72 3.58 16.99
C LYS A 66 8.53 4.65 16.26
N ASN A 67 8.17 5.91 16.49
CA ASN A 67 8.90 7.06 15.97
C ASN A 67 10.01 7.52 16.92
N ARG A 68 11.18 7.86 16.41
CA ARG A 68 12.22 8.55 17.17
C ARG A 68 11.99 10.07 17.15
N ASN A 69 11.60 10.59 16.00
CA ASN A 69 11.21 11.98 15.75
C ASN A 69 10.40 12.06 14.45
N SER A 70 9.97 13.25 14.06
CA SER A 70 9.14 13.47 12.87
C SER A 70 9.80 13.10 11.52
N SER A 71 11.12 12.96 11.51
CA SER A 71 11.88 12.57 10.29
C SER A 71 12.42 11.15 10.34
N ASP A 72 12.24 10.45 11.46
CA ASP A 72 12.75 9.10 11.70
C ASP A 72 11.61 8.28 12.32
N ILE A 73 10.65 7.94 11.45
CA ILE A 73 9.42 7.23 11.79
C ILE A 73 9.58 5.73 11.58
N ASP A 74 8.73 4.95 12.25
CA ASP A 74 8.63 3.49 12.08
C ASP A 74 9.98 2.75 12.24
N GLN A 75 10.62 2.90 13.38
CA GLN A 75 11.95 2.34 13.67
C GLN A 75 12.04 0.82 13.48
N GLY A 76 10.92 0.11 13.61
CA GLY A 76 10.86 -1.33 13.43
C GLY A 76 10.45 -1.80 12.04
N ASN A 77 10.28 -0.89 11.07
CA ASN A 77 9.78 -1.22 9.74
C ASN A 77 10.60 -2.32 9.03
N ASP A 78 11.91 -2.17 8.97
CA ASP A 78 12.80 -3.16 8.32
C ASP A 78 12.71 -4.54 8.99
N GLN A 79 12.58 -4.56 10.31
CA GLN A 79 12.43 -5.81 11.05
C GLN A 79 11.08 -6.46 10.76
N MET A 80 10.01 -5.68 10.73
CA MET A 80 8.66 -6.17 10.40
C MET A 80 8.62 -6.82 9.01
N LEU A 81 9.13 -6.12 8.00
CA LEU A 81 9.19 -6.62 6.63
C LEU A 81 9.93 -7.96 6.54
N SER A 82 11.09 -8.02 7.16
CA SER A 82 11.93 -9.22 7.15
C SER A 82 11.31 -10.38 7.91
N GLU A 83 10.73 -10.12 9.07
CA GLU A 83 10.07 -11.12 9.90
C GLU A 83 8.84 -11.70 9.20
N ALA A 84 8.02 -10.86 8.57
CA ALA A 84 6.85 -11.31 7.85
C ALA A 84 7.23 -12.28 6.72
N CYS A 85 8.22 -11.94 5.90
CA CYS A 85 8.71 -12.82 4.82
C CYS A 85 9.27 -14.14 5.37
N ALA A 86 10.08 -14.08 6.41
CA ALA A 86 10.66 -15.28 7.02
C ALA A 86 9.59 -16.23 7.61
N LYS A 87 8.51 -15.69 8.17
CA LYS A 87 7.43 -16.50 8.76
C LYS A 87 6.54 -17.18 7.72
N ILE A 88 6.41 -16.65 6.53
CA ILE A 88 5.59 -17.24 5.46
C ILE A 88 6.42 -18.06 4.45
N ASP A 89 7.72 -18.14 4.59
CA ASP A 89 8.65 -18.82 3.66
C ASP A 89 8.19 -20.26 3.32
N SER A 90 7.69 -21.01 4.31
CA SER A 90 7.17 -22.36 4.08
C SER A 90 5.82 -22.43 3.35
N GLN A 91 5.14 -21.31 3.15
CA GLN A 91 3.82 -21.20 2.52
C GLN A 91 3.89 -20.59 1.12
N VAL A 92 4.99 -19.94 0.79
CA VAL A 92 5.19 -19.18 -0.45
C VAL A 92 6.47 -19.64 -1.12
N ASP A 93 6.40 -19.99 -2.38
CA ASP A 93 7.57 -20.18 -3.23
C ASP A 93 7.97 -18.83 -3.83
N PHE A 94 8.87 -18.13 -3.15
CA PHE A 94 9.32 -16.78 -3.54
C PHE A 94 10.06 -16.76 -4.88
N SER A 95 10.54 -17.90 -5.37
CA SER A 95 11.19 -17.97 -6.68
C SER A 95 10.27 -17.59 -7.84
N LYS A 96 8.95 -17.65 -7.65
CA LYS A 96 7.94 -17.28 -8.64
C LYS A 96 7.78 -15.76 -8.83
N TYR A 97 8.29 -14.97 -7.91
CA TYR A 97 8.12 -13.51 -7.86
C TYR A 97 9.43 -12.77 -8.18
N ASP A 98 10.28 -13.35 -8.97
CA ASP A 98 11.51 -12.79 -9.56
C ASP A 98 11.37 -12.92 -11.08
N SER A 99 10.59 -12.00 -11.66
CA SER A 99 10.15 -12.10 -13.06
C SER A 99 11.25 -11.78 -14.06
N ASP A 100 12.24 -10.97 -13.68
CA ASP A 100 13.38 -10.59 -14.52
C ASP A 100 14.63 -11.46 -14.29
N GLY A 101 14.61 -12.32 -13.26
CA GLY A 101 15.67 -13.28 -12.97
C GLY A 101 16.91 -12.67 -12.31
N ASP A 102 16.79 -11.52 -11.68
CA ASP A 102 17.91 -10.82 -11.04
C ASP A 102 18.26 -11.37 -9.63
N GLY A 103 17.46 -12.29 -9.10
CA GLY A 103 17.65 -12.91 -7.79
C GLY A 103 16.98 -12.14 -6.66
N VAL A 104 16.15 -11.17 -6.98
CA VAL A 104 15.39 -10.36 -6.03
C VAL A 104 13.89 -10.53 -6.26
N VAL A 105 13.11 -10.67 -5.22
CA VAL A 105 11.64 -10.66 -5.31
C VAL A 105 11.16 -9.30 -5.78
N ASP A 106 10.33 -9.25 -6.82
CA ASP A 106 9.89 -8.02 -7.50
C ASP A 106 9.21 -7.03 -6.56
N LEU A 107 8.33 -7.54 -5.67
CA LEU A 107 7.61 -6.73 -4.69
C LEU A 107 7.06 -7.58 -3.55
N VAL A 108 7.22 -7.10 -2.33
CA VAL A 108 6.47 -7.56 -1.16
C VAL A 108 5.56 -6.45 -0.68
N TYR A 109 4.27 -6.77 -0.48
CA TYR A 109 3.31 -5.81 0.03
C TYR A 109 2.65 -6.33 1.31
N ILE A 110 2.72 -5.55 2.40
CA ILE A 110 2.17 -5.94 3.70
C ILE A 110 0.94 -5.10 4.02
N ILE A 111 -0.17 -5.76 4.32
CA ILE A 111 -1.35 -5.13 4.92
C ILE A 111 -1.35 -5.52 6.40
N TYR A 112 -1.07 -4.56 7.27
CA TYR A 112 -1.02 -4.80 8.71
C TYR A 112 -2.37 -4.53 9.38
N ALA A 113 -2.70 -5.32 10.39
CA ALA A 113 -3.91 -5.16 11.18
C ALA A 113 -3.89 -3.84 11.96
N GLY A 114 -4.98 -3.08 11.89
CA GLY A 114 -5.14 -1.83 12.63
C GLY A 114 -5.17 -0.58 11.77
N TYR A 115 -4.84 0.54 12.39
CA TYR A 115 -4.98 1.89 11.85
C TYR A 115 -3.63 2.46 11.41
N SER A 116 -3.64 3.36 10.43
CA SER A 116 -2.44 4.07 10.01
C SER A 116 -2.18 5.32 10.84
N GLU A 117 -0.93 5.73 10.92
CA GLU A 117 -0.56 7.02 11.49
C GLU A 117 -1.12 8.19 10.64
N SER A 118 -1.08 8.07 9.31
CA SER A 118 -1.51 9.14 8.40
C SER A 118 -3.00 9.45 8.46
N ILE A 119 -3.86 8.44 8.62
CA ILE A 119 -5.33 8.62 8.66
C ILE A 119 -5.83 8.87 10.08
N SER A 120 -5.20 8.28 11.09
CA SER A 120 -5.66 8.36 12.48
C SER A 120 -5.40 9.70 13.15
N GLY A 121 -4.78 10.65 12.47
CA GLY A 121 -4.43 11.96 13.01
C GLY A 121 -3.12 11.95 13.78
N ASN A 122 -2.11 11.26 13.25
CA ASN A 122 -0.75 11.15 13.80
C ASN A 122 -0.70 10.43 15.16
N GLU A 123 -1.40 9.32 15.27
CA GLU A 123 -1.23 8.38 16.39
C GLU A 123 0.16 7.74 16.32
N ALA A 124 1.10 8.29 17.06
CA ALA A 124 2.55 8.06 17.01
C ALA A 124 3.03 6.61 17.27
N ASN A 125 2.10 5.68 17.55
CA ASN A 125 2.39 4.27 17.71
C ASN A 125 1.73 3.42 16.61
N CYS A 126 1.18 4.05 15.57
CA CYS A 126 0.74 3.38 14.35
C CYS A 126 1.86 3.42 13.32
N LEU A 127 1.81 2.49 12.37
CA LEU A 127 2.71 2.51 11.21
C LEU A 127 2.22 3.55 10.18
N TRP A 128 3.15 4.22 9.53
CA TRP A 128 2.85 5.07 8.39
C TRP A 128 2.78 4.22 7.11
N PRO A 129 1.68 4.23 6.35
CA PRO A 129 1.62 3.59 5.03
C PRO A 129 2.66 4.21 4.12
N LYS A 130 3.39 3.36 3.42
CA LYS A 130 4.48 3.80 2.54
C LYS A 130 4.92 2.69 1.60
N SER A 131 5.63 3.08 0.56
CA SER A 131 6.37 2.17 -0.30
C SER A 131 7.83 2.62 -0.40
N GLY A 132 8.69 1.71 -0.83
CA GLY A 132 10.09 2.03 -0.96
C GLY A 132 10.99 0.83 -1.21
N THR A 133 12.27 1.07 -1.01
CA THR A 133 13.30 0.04 -1.12
C THR A 133 14.15 -0.03 0.13
N THR A 134 14.42 -1.23 0.62
CA THR A 134 15.34 -1.50 1.72
C THR A 134 15.92 -2.91 1.56
N THR A 135 17.03 -3.18 2.21
CA THR A 135 17.57 -4.55 2.27
C THR A 135 16.94 -5.30 3.44
N PHE A 136 16.32 -6.44 3.18
CA PHE A 136 15.76 -7.28 4.23
C PHE A 136 16.87 -8.11 4.86
N PHE A 137 16.96 -8.07 6.20
CA PHE A 137 17.97 -8.76 6.97
C PHE A 137 17.34 -9.84 7.87
N ARG A 138 18.07 -10.90 8.13
CA ARG A 138 17.75 -11.76 9.27
C ARG A 138 18.10 -11.02 10.54
N TYR A 139 17.28 -11.22 11.57
CA TYR A 139 17.51 -10.67 12.90
C TYR A 139 17.66 -11.80 13.91
N ASP A 140 18.53 -11.62 14.89
CA ASP A 140 18.59 -12.52 16.03
C ASP A 140 17.54 -12.16 17.11
N GLU A 141 17.49 -12.93 18.18
CA GLU A 141 16.57 -12.72 19.30
C GLU A 141 16.72 -11.36 20.02
N TYR A 142 17.83 -10.66 19.79
CA TYR A 142 18.09 -9.33 20.32
C TYR A 142 17.82 -8.21 19.31
N GLY A 143 17.24 -8.52 18.15
CA GLY A 143 16.94 -7.55 17.09
C GLY A 143 18.18 -7.08 16.32
N LYS A 144 19.30 -7.80 16.38
CA LYS A 144 20.53 -7.45 15.67
C LYS A 144 20.56 -8.10 14.28
N LYS A 145 20.92 -7.31 13.26
CA LYS A 145 21.08 -7.79 11.88
C LYS A 145 22.19 -8.84 11.77
N GLN A 146 21.87 -9.99 11.15
CA GLN A 146 22.79 -11.14 11.00
C GLN A 146 23.26 -11.37 9.56
N GLY A 147 22.53 -10.92 8.59
CA GLY A 147 22.84 -11.11 7.19
C GLY A 147 21.60 -10.91 6.34
N ILE A 148 21.75 -10.83 5.03
CA ILE A 148 20.64 -10.64 4.10
C ILE A 148 19.68 -11.83 4.23
N LEU A 149 18.37 -11.52 4.34
CA LEU A 149 17.32 -12.53 4.30
C LEU A 149 17.22 -13.08 2.87
N LYS A 150 17.16 -14.40 2.78
CA LYS A 150 16.86 -15.10 1.54
C LYS A 150 15.83 -16.20 1.81
N CYS A 151 14.81 -16.25 0.95
CA CYS A 151 13.81 -17.30 0.90
C CYS A 151 13.82 -17.87 -0.52
N ASP A 152 13.84 -19.19 -0.67
CA ASP A 152 13.99 -19.89 -1.97
C ASP A 152 15.14 -19.38 -2.84
N GLY A 153 16.23 -18.94 -2.20
CA GLY A 153 17.40 -18.37 -2.88
C GLY A 153 17.25 -16.91 -3.31
N LYS A 154 16.09 -16.29 -3.14
CA LYS A 154 15.82 -14.90 -3.52
C LYS A 154 15.99 -13.96 -2.33
N SER A 155 16.49 -12.76 -2.59
CA SER A 155 16.54 -11.65 -1.64
C SER A 155 15.34 -10.72 -1.84
N PHE A 156 15.21 -9.70 -0.99
CA PHE A 156 14.09 -8.76 -1.02
C PHE A 156 14.62 -7.33 -1.00
N SER A 157 13.95 -6.45 -1.74
CA SER A 157 14.33 -5.04 -1.78
C SER A 157 13.13 -4.11 -1.80
N ARG A 158 12.21 -4.27 -2.74
CA ARG A 158 11.06 -3.38 -2.92
C ARG A 158 9.90 -3.81 -2.04
N TYR A 159 9.26 -2.84 -1.39
CA TYR A 159 8.14 -3.10 -0.51
C TYR A 159 7.07 -2.02 -0.58
N GLY A 160 5.86 -2.38 -0.14
CA GLY A 160 4.79 -1.48 0.26
C GLY A 160 4.16 -1.94 1.58
N ILE A 161 3.63 -1.02 2.35
CA ILE A 161 2.86 -1.29 3.57
C ILE A 161 1.62 -0.43 3.65
N ASN A 162 0.50 -1.03 4.04
CA ASN A 162 -0.77 -0.34 4.28
C ASN A 162 -1.46 -0.88 5.53
N ASN A 163 -2.35 -0.06 6.08
CA ASN A 163 -3.24 -0.44 7.17
C ASN A 163 -4.48 -1.19 6.67
N GLU A 164 -5.03 -2.03 7.54
CA GLU A 164 -6.30 -2.71 7.33
C GLU A 164 -7.50 -1.76 7.49
N LEU A 165 -7.51 -0.95 8.58
CA LEU A 165 -8.68 -0.21 9.02
C LEU A 165 -8.60 1.28 8.68
N ASN A 166 -9.70 1.82 8.16
CA ASN A 166 -9.91 3.25 8.02
C ASN A 166 -10.33 3.86 9.36
N GLY A 167 -9.99 5.15 9.58
CA GLY A 167 -10.32 5.88 10.80
C GLY A 167 -9.21 5.84 11.87
N LYS A 168 -9.59 5.78 13.13
CA LYS A 168 -8.68 5.88 14.28
C LYS A 168 -9.01 4.90 15.39
N PRO A 169 -8.06 4.58 16.29
CA PRO A 169 -8.26 3.60 17.37
C PRO A 169 -9.47 3.86 18.28
N ALA A 170 -9.90 5.11 18.40
CA ALA A 170 -11.11 5.46 19.14
C ALA A 170 -12.39 4.89 18.51
N ASP A 171 -12.40 4.66 17.20
CA ASP A 171 -13.58 4.16 16.48
C ASP A 171 -13.86 2.70 16.84
N THR A 172 -12.82 1.90 17.08
CA THR A 172 -12.95 0.53 17.58
C THR A 172 -13.71 0.47 18.90
N LYS A 173 -13.47 1.42 19.81
CA LYS A 173 -14.16 1.48 21.10
C LYS A 173 -15.67 1.73 20.92
N ASN A 174 -16.06 2.30 19.78
CA ASN A 174 -17.45 2.53 19.40
C ASN A 174 -18.03 1.38 18.54
N GLY A 175 -17.28 0.31 18.34
CA GLY A 175 -17.67 -0.83 17.51
C GLY A 175 -17.69 -0.52 16.01
N LEU A 176 -16.91 0.46 15.57
CA LEU A 176 -16.77 0.83 14.17
C LEU A 176 -15.48 0.20 13.62
N TYR A 177 -15.64 -0.81 12.79
CA TYR A 177 -14.56 -1.44 12.04
C TYR A 177 -14.84 -1.22 10.57
N GLN A 178 -14.00 -0.47 9.88
CA GLN A 178 -14.13 -0.20 8.45
C GLN A 178 -12.86 -0.63 7.75
N ILE A 179 -12.99 -1.49 6.75
CA ILE A 179 -11.85 -1.78 5.87
C ILE A 179 -11.40 -0.48 5.22
N ASN A 180 -10.10 -0.31 5.06
CA ASN A 180 -9.57 0.87 4.40
C ASN A 180 -10.06 0.99 2.95
N GLY A 181 -10.15 2.23 2.44
CA GLY A 181 -10.39 2.49 1.03
C GLY A 181 -9.22 2.00 0.18
N ILE A 182 -9.49 1.63 -1.07
CA ILE A 182 -8.44 1.18 -2.00
C ILE A 182 -7.49 2.31 -2.42
N GLY A 183 -7.87 3.58 -2.18
CA GLY A 183 -7.12 4.74 -2.66
C GLY A 183 -5.70 4.80 -2.16
N LEU A 184 -5.51 4.64 -0.85
CA LEU A 184 -4.18 4.63 -0.24
C LEU A 184 -3.31 3.47 -0.77
N PHE A 185 -3.90 2.27 -0.93
CA PHE A 185 -3.17 1.16 -1.55
C PHE A 185 -2.78 1.48 -3.00
N CYS A 186 -3.69 2.04 -3.79
CA CYS A 186 -3.42 2.41 -5.17
C CYS A 186 -2.31 3.48 -5.26
N HIS A 187 -2.30 4.46 -4.36
CA HIS A 187 -1.24 5.47 -4.26
C HIS A 187 0.12 4.82 -3.97
N GLU A 188 0.23 4.08 -2.88
CA GLU A 188 1.50 3.45 -2.49
C GLU A 188 1.98 2.40 -3.51
N PHE A 189 1.06 1.64 -4.10
CA PHE A 189 1.41 0.70 -5.17
C PHE A 189 1.88 1.43 -6.44
N SER A 190 1.34 2.63 -6.73
CA SER A 190 1.77 3.45 -7.87
C SER A 190 3.22 3.94 -7.73
N HIS A 191 3.69 4.19 -6.50
CA HIS A 191 5.12 4.43 -6.26
C HIS A 191 5.98 3.24 -6.68
N THR A 192 5.52 2.02 -6.44
CA THR A 192 6.26 0.82 -6.87
C THR A 192 6.30 0.66 -8.39
N LEU A 193 5.38 1.30 -9.11
CA LEU A 193 5.36 1.39 -10.57
C LEU A 193 6.20 2.56 -11.10
N GLY A 194 6.73 3.42 -10.21
CA GLY A 194 7.66 4.49 -10.55
C GLY A 194 7.09 5.91 -10.52
N LEU A 195 5.83 6.12 -10.11
CA LEU A 195 5.28 7.46 -9.95
C LEU A 195 5.76 8.11 -8.64
N PRO A 196 6.21 9.38 -8.67
CA PRO A 196 6.50 10.14 -7.47
C PRO A 196 5.23 10.76 -6.87
N ASP A 197 5.32 11.29 -5.66
CA ASP A 197 4.33 12.24 -5.14
C ASP A 197 4.24 13.47 -6.02
N HIS A 198 3.01 13.95 -6.25
CA HIS A 198 2.75 15.18 -7.01
C HIS A 198 2.43 16.38 -6.11
N TYR A 199 2.39 16.18 -4.79
CA TYR A 199 2.33 17.25 -3.81
C TYR A 199 3.73 17.64 -3.32
N PRO A 200 3.93 18.86 -2.80
CA PRO A 200 5.21 19.28 -2.27
C PRO A 200 5.60 18.50 -1.03
N THR A 201 6.65 17.67 -1.13
CA THR A 201 7.12 16.82 -0.03
C THR A 201 8.21 17.48 0.81
N GLN A 202 8.81 18.58 0.35
CA GLN A 202 9.93 19.23 1.02
C GLN A 202 9.60 20.65 1.50
N SER A 203 9.98 20.94 2.75
CA SER A 203 9.96 22.30 3.31
C SER A 203 11.09 23.15 2.67
N PRO A 204 10.88 24.42 2.29
CA PRO A 204 9.66 25.21 2.50
C PRO A 204 8.62 25.11 1.38
N ALA A 205 8.75 24.19 0.43
CA ALA A 205 7.86 24.13 -0.72
C ALA A 205 6.39 23.90 -0.34
N ASN A 206 6.16 23.13 0.73
CA ASN A 206 4.82 22.87 1.27
C ASN A 206 4.18 24.08 1.98
N THR A 207 4.94 25.16 2.18
CA THR A 207 4.45 26.40 2.80
C THR A 207 4.37 27.56 1.80
N SER A 208 4.84 27.37 0.56
CA SER A 208 4.74 28.35 -0.51
C SER A 208 3.43 28.18 -1.28
N ASP A 209 3.08 29.17 -2.09
CA ASP A 209 1.90 29.12 -2.98
C ASP A 209 2.20 28.17 -4.18
N ASN A 210 2.44 26.92 -3.87
CA ASN A 210 2.60 25.87 -4.86
C ASN A 210 1.24 25.24 -5.16
N GLN A 211 0.81 25.40 -6.40
CA GLN A 211 -0.38 24.70 -6.87
C GLN A 211 -0.02 23.25 -7.12
N SER A 212 -0.63 22.34 -6.34
CA SER A 212 -0.60 20.92 -6.58
C SER A 212 -1.91 20.47 -7.24
N PRO A 213 -1.95 19.27 -7.85
CA PRO A 213 -3.18 18.74 -8.45
C PRO A 213 -4.30 18.46 -7.46
N GLU A 214 -4.00 18.37 -6.17
CA GLU A 214 -4.95 18.08 -5.08
C GLU A 214 -5.79 16.81 -5.37
N PHE A 215 -7.12 16.88 -5.25
CA PHE A 215 -8.03 15.76 -5.48
C PHE A 215 -8.16 15.30 -6.93
N TRP A 216 -7.49 15.95 -7.89
CA TRP A 216 -7.52 15.58 -9.30
C TRP A 216 -6.47 14.54 -9.70
N ASP A 217 -5.63 14.13 -8.77
CA ASP A 217 -4.49 13.26 -9.00
C ASP A 217 -4.34 12.23 -7.88
N LEU A 218 -4.17 10.95 -8.24
CA LEU A 218 -3.97 9.88 -7.26
C LEU A 218 -2.71 10.09 -6.42
N MET A 219 -1.63 10.60 -7.04
CA MET A 219 -0.34 10.82 -6.39
C MET A 219 -0.29 12.12 -5.58
N ASP A 220 -1.44 12.73 -5.35
CA ASP A 220 -1.74 13.80 -4.42
C ASP A 220 -2.99 13.41 -3.60
N ALA A 221 -3.83 14.33 -3.20
CA ALA A 221 -5.00 14.09 -2.35
C ALA A 221 -6.10 13.23 -3.01
N GLY A 222 -5.99 12.90 -4.29
CA GLY A 222 -6.94 12.06 -5.02
C GLY A 222 -7.10 10.65 -4.47
N GLU A 223 -6.11 10.15 -3.72
CA GLU A 223 -6.19 8.90 -2.98
C GLU A 223 -7.29 8.92 -1.90
N TYR A 224 -7.59 10.09 -1.32
CA TYR A 224 -8.60 10.27 -0.26
C TYR A 224 -10.00 10.60 -0.79
N THR A 225 -10.22 10.62 -2.09
CA THR A 225 -11.55 10.91 -2.66
C THR A 225 -12.58 9.89 -2.15
N TYR A 226 -13.70 10.39 -1.60
CA TYR A 226 -14.70 9.57 -0.87
C TYR A 226 -14.08 8.74 0.27
N ASP A 227 -13.26 9.37 1.09
CA ASP A 227 -12.53 8.70 2.19
C ASP A 227 -11.68 7.50 1.70
N GLY A 228 -11.15 7.59 0.48
CA GLY A 228 -10.32 6.57 -0.16
C GLY A 228 -11.08 5.43 -0.85
N TYR A 229 -12.41 5.40 -0.76
CA TYR A 229 -13.21 4.32 -1.36
C TYR A 229 -13.45 4.48 -2.86
N ARG A 230 -13.21 5.67 -3.41
CA ARG A 230 -13.31 5.99 -4.84
C ARG A 230 -12.17 6.90 -5.25
N PRO A 231 -10.94 6.39 -5.29
CA PRO A 231 -9.78 7.22 -5.64
C PRO A 231 -9.92 7.79 -7.05
N THR A 232 -9.34 8.98 -7.23
CA THR A 232 -9.27 9.62 -8.52
C THR A 232 -8.46 8.76 -9.50
N PRO A 233 -8.93 8.59 -10.75
CA PRO A 233 -8.19 7.87 -11.77
C PRO A 233 -6.88 8.57 -12.14
N TYR A 234 -5.94 7.82 -12.70
CA TYR A 234 -4.72 8.35 -13.28
C TYR A 234 -5.00 9.48 -14.28
N THR A 235 -4.21 10.53 -14.18
CA THR A 235 -4.22 11.65 -15.13
C THR A 235 -3.74 11.19 -16.52
N PRO A 236 -4.06 11.92 -17.60
CA PRO A 236 -3.53 11.61 -18.93
C PRO A 236 -1.99 11.58 -18.97
N TRP A 237 -1.33 12.42 -18.17
CA TRP A 237 0.13 12.47 -18.09
C TRP A 237 0.70 11.19 -17.47
N GLU A 238 0.15 10.73 -16.34
CA GLU A 238 0.55 9.48 -15.70
C GLU A 238 0.31 8.27 -16.62
N LYS A 239 -0.85 8.23 -17.30
CA LYS A 239 -1.14 7.17 -18.29
C LYS A 239 -0.14 7.15 -19.44
N MET A 240 0.35 8.31 -19.87
CA MET A 240 1.40 8.40 -20.87
C MET A 240 2.74 7.89 -20.33
N LEU A 241 3.12 8.24 -19.11
CA LEU A 241 4.33 7.74 -18.47
C LEU A 241 4.33 6.21 -18.35
N MET A 242 3.18 5.64 -17.99
CA MET A 242 2.99 4.19 -17.92
C MET A 242 2.93 3.50 -19.29
N GLY A 243 2.93 4.27 -20.38
CA GLY A 243 2.75 3.72 -21.73
C GLY A 243 1.34 3.18 -22.00
N TRP A 244 0.36 3.54 -21.17
CA TRP A 244 -1.01 3.09 -21.33
C TRP A 244 -1.78 3.84 -22.41
N VAL A 245 -1.45 5.10 -22.62
CA VAL A 245 -2.03 5.91 -23.69
C VAL A 245 -0.94 6.63 -24.49
N ALA A 246 -1.23 6.94 -25.75
CA ALA A 246 -0.38 7.76 -26.59
C ALA A 246 -1.10 9.07 -26.92
N PRO A 247 -0.40 10.21 -26.94
CA PRO A 247 -1.01 11.48 -27.32
C PRO A 247 -1.45 11.46 -28.79
N ILE A 248 -2.60 12.09 -29.07
CA ILE A 248 -3.07 12.28 -30.43
C ILE A 248 -2.52 13.62 -30.93
N THR A 249 -1.78 13.59 -32.05
CA THR A 249 -1.33 14.80 -32.70
C THR A 249 -2.47 15.37 -33.54
N LEU A 250 -2.90 16.58 -33.20
CA LEU A 250 -3.89 17.31 -34.00
C LEU A 250 -3.17 18.03 -35.14
N SER A 251 -3.63 17.80 -36.39
CA SER A 251 -3.18 18.59 -37.54
C SER A 251 -3.99 19.85 -37.62
N PRO A 252 -3.36 21.04 -37.87
CA PRO A 252 -4.12 22.25 -38.15
C PRO A 252 -4.99 22.05 -39.39
N THR A 253 -6.25 22.45 -39.33
CA THR A 253 -7.15 22.52 -40.48
C THR A 253 -6.95 23.81 -41.26
#